data_5d8cf3dd188461ebd5a42e7101f0e2c2
#
_entry.id   5d8cf3dd188461ebd5a42e7101f0e2c2
#
_cell.length_a   1.000
_cell.length_b   1.000
_cell.length_c   1.000
_cell.angle_alpha   90.00
_cell.angle_beta   90.00
_cell.angle_gamma   90.00
#
_symmetry.space_group_name_H-M   'P 1'
#
loop_
_entity.id
_entity.type
_entity.pdbx_description
1 polymer ?
#
loop_
_entity_poly.entity_id
_entity_poly.type
_entity_poly.pdbx_seq_one_letter_code
_entity_poly.pdbx_strand_id
1 'polypeptide(L)'
;MGVALAPPLWLRQPQSGGRLVSGEGREALVAAGVIQGDARLTIVRQSTEDVGFREIFISVDGKSIGMLRFGDTLTTELTAGPHQVRAHNTLFWKTHRIVVRPGEHVRFAAVNRAGWGTFGMLFVIGAMPVYLTFERISTSM
;
A
#
# COMPACT_ATOMS: atom_id res chain seq x y z
N MET A 1 -42.12 9.03 -45.22
CA MET A 1 -40.86 9.63 -44.72
C MET A 1 -40.95 9.70 -43.21
N GLY A 2 -40.30 8.77 -42.53
CA GLY A 2 -40.30 8.72 -41.08
C GLY A 2 -39.19 9.66 -40.55
N VAL A 3 -39.60 10.71 -39.85
CA VAL A 3 -38.65 11.52 -39.08
C VAL A 3 -38.31 10.73 -37.86
N ALA A 4 -37.07 10.21 -37.75
CA ALA A 4 -36.58 9.59 -36.52
C ALA A 4 -36.42 10.69 -35.45
N LEU A 5 -37.39 10.72 -34.51
CA LEU A 5 -37.26 11.56 -33.33
C LEU A 5 -36.09 11.08 -32.47
N ALA A 6 -35.17 12.00 -32.16
CA ALA A 6 -34.09 11.70 -31.23
C ALA A 6 -34.67 11.26 -29.87
N PRO A 7 -34.12 10.23 -29.23
CA PRO A 7 -34.59 9.78 -27.92
C PRO A 7 -34.49 10.92 -26.90
N PRO A 8 -35.44 11.02 -25.97
CA PRO A 8 -35.41 12.04 -24.93
C PRO A 8 -34.15 11.93 -24.10
N LEU A 9 -33.65 13.06 -23.59
CA LEU A 9 -32.38 13.18 -22.84
C LEU A 9 -32.24 12.19 -21.68
N TRP A 10 -33.33 11.77 -21.06
CA TRP A 10 -33.33 10.80 -19.97
C TRP A 10 -33.06 9.36 -20.41
N LEU A 11 -33.23 9.03 -21.69
CA LEU A 11 -32.90 7.74 -22.30
C LEU A 11 -31.45 7.67 -22.84
N ARG A 12 -30.70 8.77 -22.83
CA ARG A 12 -29.29 8.75 -23.18
C ARG A 12 -28.52 8.11 -22.04
N GLN A 13 -28.31 6.81 -22.16
CA GLN A 13 -27.33 6.16 -21.30
C GLN A 13 -25.99 6.89 -21.48
N PRO A 14 -25.31 7.26 -20.39
CA PRO A 14 -23.93 7.72 -20.52
C PRO A 14 -23.16 6.62 -21.22
N GLN A 15 -22.69 6.90 -22.41
CA GLN A 15 -21.76 6.05 -23.11
C GLN A 15 -20.55 5.92 -22.18
N SER A 16 -20.45 4.81 -21.49
CA SER A 16 -19.26 4.42 -20.71
C SER A 16 -18.13 4.04 -21.69
N GLY A 17 -17.82 4.96 -22.58
CA GLY A 17 -16.52 4.96 -23.24
C GLY A 17 -15.52 5.36 -22.18
N GLY A 18 -14.84 4.40 -21.59
CA GLY A 18 -13.72 4.65 -20.72
C GLY A 18 -12.63 5.41 -21.50
N ARG A 19 -12.85 6.71 -21.65
CA ARG A 19 -11.82 7.61 -22.14
C ARG A 19 -10.78 7.68 -21.05
N LEU A 20 -9.63 7.05 -21.29
CA LEU A 20 -8.43 7.28 -20.50
C LEU A 20 -8.24 8.80 -20.45
N VAL A 21 -8.43 9.37 -19.26
CA VAL A 21 -8.20 10.79 -19.04
C VAL A 21 -6.71 11.01 -19.27
N SER A 22 -6.33 11.82 -20.25
CA SER A 22 -4.95 12.19 -20.50
C SER A 22 -4.32 12.76 -19.22
N GLY A 23 -3.00 12.64 -19.06
CA GLY A 23 -2.28 13.09 -17.86
C GLY A 23 -2.65 14.53 -17.47
N GLU A 24 -2.80 15.42 -18.42
CA GLU A 24 -3.23 16.82 -18.23
C GLU A 24 -4.65 16.95 -17.64
N GLY A 25 -5.56 16.10 -18.08
CA GLY A 25 -6.93 16.07 -17.54
C GLY A 25 -6.97 15.58 -16.11
N ARG A 26 -6.11 14.64 -15.72
CA ARG A 26 -5.98 14.17 -14.34
C ARG A 26 -5.44 15.26 -13.42
N GLU A 27 -4.40 15.98 -13.85
CA GLU A 27 -3.83 17.08 -13.07
C GLU A 27 -4.85 18.20 -12.82
N ALA A 28 -5.64 18.56 -13.84
CA ALA A 28 -6.69 19.54 -13.68
C ALA A 28 -7.78 19.09 -12.69
N LEU A 29 -8.17 17.80 -12.70
CA LEU A 29 -9.15 17.25 -11.77
C LEU A 29 -8.60 17.15 -10.34
N VAL A 30 -7.32 16.87 -10.17
CA VAL A 30 -6.64 16.91 -8.87
C VAL A 30 -6.60 18.35 -8.33
N ALA A 31 -6.23 19.31 -9.15
CA ALA A 31 -6.20 20.73 -8.76
C ALA A 31 -7.59 21.26 -8.41
N ALA A 32 -8.64 20.77 -9.06
CA ALA A 32 -10.03 21.10 -8.76
C ALA A 32 -10.60 20.33 -7.55
N GLY A 33 -9.84 19.42 -6.93
CA GLY A 33 -10.30 18.57 -5.84
C GLY A 33 -11.33 17.49 -6.24
N VAL A 34 -11.50 17.23 -7.53
CA VAL A 34 -12.47 16.25 -8.05
C VAL A 34 -11.88 14.84 -8.03
N ILE A 35 -10.56 14.71 -8.28
CA ILE A 35 -9.81 13.46 -8.12
C ILE A 35 -8.72 13.72 -7.09
N GLN A 36 -8.60 12.85 -6.11
CA GLN A 36 -7.47 12.89 -5.19
C GLN A 36 -6.22 12.43 -5.95
N GLY A 37 -5.16 13.21 -5.85
CA GLY A 37 -3.89 12.90 -6.52
C GLY A 37 -3.34 11.55 -6.06
N ASP A 38 -2.74 10.83 -6.99
CA ASP A 38 -2.09 9.57 -6.69
C ASP A 38 -0.89 9.82 -5.77
N ALA A 39 -0.83 9.08 -4.69
CA ALA A 39 0.31 9.00 -3.81
C ALA A 39 0.96 7.63 -3.95
N ARG A 40 2.17 7.47 -3.43
CA ARG A 40 2.92 6.22 -3.54
C ARG A 40 3.33 5.70 -2.18
N LEU A 41 3.12 4.42 -1.99
CA LEU A 41 3.63 3.68 -0.84
C LEU A 41 4.72 2.72 -1.30
N THR A 42 5.90 2.81 -0.70
CA THR A 42 6.98 1.85 -0.91
C THR A 42 7.37 1.21 0.41
N ILE A 43 7.43 -0.11 0.43
CA ILE A 43 7.86 -0.88 1.60
C ILE A 43 9.09 -1.66 1.20
N VAL A 44 10.18 -1.48 1.95
CA VAL A 44 11.46 -2.13 1.70
C VAL A 44 11.77 -3.13 2.82
N ARG A 45 12.35 -4.27 2.45
CA ARG A 45 12.86 -5.28 3.38
C ARG A 45 14.32 -5.59 3.07
N GLN A 46 15.20 -4.67 3.44
CA GLN A 46 16.62 -4.70 3.09
C GLN A 46 17.55 -4.44 4.28
N SER A 47 17.04 -4.54 5.51
CA SER A 47 17.85 -4.28 6.70
C SER A 47 18.81 -5.43 6.97
N THR A 48 20.06 -5.09 7.32
CA THR A 48 21.07 -6.06 7.76
C THR A 48 20.71 -6.74 9.10
N GLU A 49 19.76 -6.18 9.83
CA GLU A 49 19.23 -6.75 11.09
C GLU A 49 18.11 -7.76 10.85
N ASP A 50 17.65 -7.90 9.59
CA ASP A 50 16.63 -8.88 9.22
C ASP A 50 17.24 -10.28 9.20
N VAL A 51 16.62 -11.21 9.91
CA VAL A 51 17.08 -12.61 9.96
C VAL A 51 16.79 -13.39 8.67
N GLY A 52 16.17 -12.77 7.67
CA GLY A 52 15.85 -13.37 6.37
C GLY A 52 14.80 -14.47 6.43
N PHE A 53 14.37 -14.85 7.61
CA PHE A 53 13.44 -15.96 7.84
C PHE A 53 12.00 -15.45 7.88
N ARG A 54 11.07 -16.22 7.29
CA ARG A 54 9.65 -15.89 7.12
C ARG A 54 9.37 -14.71 6.18
N GLU A 55 8.33 -14.86 5.44
CA GLU A 55 7.77 -13.82 4.57
C GLU A 55 6.99 -12.78 5.39
N ILE A 56 6.98 -11.54 4.91
CA ILE A 56 6.18 -10.46 5.49
C ILE A 56 5.06 -10.15 4.51
N PHE A 57 3.82 -10.30 4.94
CA PHE A 57 2.63 -10.00 4.16
C PHE A 57 2.19 -8.57 4.44
N ILE A 58 1.83 -7.86 3.40
CA ILE A 58 1.43 -6.47 3.47
C ILE A 58 -0.03 -6.33 3.03
N SER A 59 -0.79 -5.57 3.80
CA SER A 59 -2.15 -5.17 3.44
C SER A 59 -2.36 -3.69 3.66
N VAL A 60 -3.19 -3.09 2.81
CA VAL A 60 -3.65 -1.70 2.92
C VAL A 60 -5.16 -1.72 2.98
N ASP A 61 -5.73 -1.05 3.98
CA ASP A 61 -7.16 -0.96 4.23
C ASP A 61 -7.87 -2.34 4.24
N GLY A 62 -7.17 -3.34 4.80
CA GLY A 62 -7.64 -4.72 4.87
C GLY A 62 -7.45 -5.55 3.61
N LYS A 63 -7.00 -4.95 2.50
CA LYS A 63 -6.73 -5.65 1.24
C LYS A 63 -5.25 -6.04 1.17
N SER A 64 -4.96 -7.31 0.91
CA SER A 64 -3.60 -7.78 0.66
C SER A 64 -3.05 -7.18 -0.63
N ILE A 65 -1.85 -6.59 -0.55
CA ILE A 65 -1.16 -5.99 -1.70
C ILE A 65 0.10 -6.75 -2.11
N GLY A 66 0.56 -7.68 -1.30
CA GLY A 66 1.69 -8.54 -1.62
C GLY A 66 2.42 -9.08 -0.40
N MET A 67 3.51 -9.78 -0.67
CA MET A 67 4.43 -10.27 0.35
C MET A 67 5.87 -9.87 0.02
N LEU A 68 6.69 -9.76 1.04
CA LEU A 68 8.10 -9.40 0.95
C LEU A 68 8.98 -10.52 1.50
N ARG A 69 9.90 -10.99 0.68
CA ARG A 69 11.06 -11.77 1.10
C ARG A 69 12.22 -10.84 1.46
N PHE A 70 13.25 -11.38 2.06
CA PHE A 70 14.47 -10.61 2.31
C PHE A 70 15.05 -10.07 0.99
N GLY A 71 15.36 -8.79 0.97
CA GLY A 71 15.83 -8.08 -0.21
C GLY A 71 14.73 -7.44 -1.08
N ASP A 72 13.48 -7.79 -0.85
CA ASP A 72 12.37 -7.31 -1.68
C ASP A 72 11.97 -5.87 -1.37
N THR A 73 11.37 -5.26 -2.39
CA THR A 73 10.70 -3.96 -2.31
C THR A 73 9.32 -4.08 -2.94
N LEU A 74 8.31 -3.61 -2.25
CA LEU A 74 6.93 -3.54 -2.74
C LEU A 74 6.52 -2.08 -2.89
N THR A 75 6.03 -1.72 -4.06
CA THR A 75 5.51 -0.37 -4.32
C THR A 75 4.08 -0.47 -4.82
N THR A 76 3.21 0.37 -4.28
CA THR A 76 1.81 0.49 -4.69
C THR A 76 1.39 1.95 -4.71
N GLU A 77 0.39 2.26 -5.51
CA GLU A 77 -0.25 3.57 -5.52
C GLU A 77 -1.35 3.61 -4.47
N LEU A 78 -1.50 4.77 -3.84
CA LEU A 78 -2.56 5.07 -2.89
C LEU A 78 -3.31 6.32 -3.34
N THR A 79 -4.58 6.41 -2.98
CA THR A 79 -5.30 7.68 -3.04
C THR A 79 -4.82 8.60 -1.91
N ALA A 80 -4.97 9.91 -2.06
CA ALA A 80 -4.74 10.80 -0.92
C ALA A 80 -5.82 10.59 0.14
N GLY A 81 -5.45 10.69 1.41
CA GLY A 81 -6.36 10.52 2.52
C GLY A 81 -5.83 9.56 3.59
N PRO A 82 -6.71 9.14 4.52
CA PRO A 82 -6.35 8.22 5.59
C PRO A 82 -6.28 6.78 5.07
N HIS A 83 -5.22 6.07 5.45
CA HIS A 83 -5.01 4.66 5.13
C HIS A 83 -4.51 3.89 6.35
N GLN A 84 -4.78 2.60 6.36
CA GLN A 84 -4.27 1.67 7.34
C GLN A 84 -3.35 0.66 6.66
N VAL A 85 -2.05 0.76 6.94
CA VAL A 85 -1.04 -0.16 6.42
C VAL A 85 -0.72 -1.19 7.50
N ARG A 86 -0.82 -2.46 7.16
CA ARG A 86 -0.51 -3.58 8.07
C ARG A 86 0.56 -4.47 7.46
N ALA A 87 1.56 -4.79 8.26
CA ALA A 87 2.53 -5.84 7.98
C ALA A 87 2.37 -6.99 8.98
N HIS A 88 2.47 -8.24 8.53
CA HIS A 88 2.44 -9.41 9.41
C HIS A 88 3.34 -10.54 8.89
N ASN A 89 3.91 -11.32 9.81
CA ASN A 89 4.77 -12.46 9.53
C ASN A 89 4.24 -13.79 10.07
N THR A 90 2.93 -14.02 10.07
CA THR A 90 2.21 -15.17 10.68
C THR A 90 2.08 -15.14 12.19
N LEU A 91 3.09 -14.66 12.93
CA LEU A 91 3.09 -14.64 14.40
C LEU A 91 2.82 -13.25 14.95
N PHE A 92 3.32 -12.23 14.30
CA PHE A 92 3.23 -10.85 14.73
C PHE A 92 2.69 -9.96 13.62
N TRP A 93 1.96 -8.93 14.01
CA TRP A 93 1.47 -7.90 13.10
C TRP A 93 1.74 -6.52 13.66
N LYS A 94 2.01 -5.60 12.78
CA LYS A 94 2.11 -4.17 13.06
C LYS A 94 1.20 -3.42 12.12
N THR A 95 0.48 -2.47 12.66
CA THR A 95 -0.47 -1.64 11.92
C THR A 95 -0.14 -0.18 12.13
N HIS A 96 -0.02 0.56 11.05
CA HIS A 96 0.14 2.01 11.05
C HIS A 96 -1.05 2.67 10.38
N ARG A 97 -1.60 3.67 11.02
CA ARG A 97 -2.55 4.59 10.40
C ARG A 97 -1.77 5.79 9.88
N ILE A 98 -1.95 6.08 8.62
CA ILE A 98 -1.26 7.18 7.93
C ILE A 98 -2.28 8.06 7.24
N VAL A 99 -1.96 9.33 7.13
CA VAL A 99 -2.68 10.25 6.23
C VAL A 99 -1.70 10.64 5.15
N VAL A 100 -2.09 10.40 3.91
CA VAL A 100 -1.25 10.60 2.74
C VAL A 100 -1.75 11.80 1.96
N ARG A 101 -0.84 12.70 1.59
CA ARG A 101 -1.15 13.87 0.77
C ARG A 101 -1.09 13.54 -0.72
N PRO A 102 -1.79 14.29 -1.57
CA PRO A 102 -1.64 14.14 -3.02
C PRO A 102 -0.17 14.28 -3.44
N GLY A 103 0.33 13.34 -4.24
CA GLY A 103 1.71 13.30 -4.70
C GLY A 103 2.74 12.85 -3.65
N GLU A 104 2.34 12.55 -2.44
CA GLU A 104 3.27 12.13 -1.39
C GLU A 104 3.80 10.72 -1.64
N HIS A 105 5.10 10.53 -1.40
CA HIS A 105 5.73 9.22 -1.41
C HIS A 105 6.06 8.78 0.02
N VAL A 106 5.28 7.86 0.55
CA VAL A 106 5.47 7.29 1.89
C VAL A 106 6.33 6.03 1.80
N ARG A 107 7.35 5.92 2.65
CA ARG A 107 8.24 4.76 2.70
C ARG A 107 8.22 4.12 4.07
N PHE A 108 8.20 2.79 4.08
CA PHE A 108 8.32 1.97 5.29
C PHE A 108 9.46 0.97 5.16
N ALA A 109 10.13 0.69 6.29
CA ALA A 109 11.00 -0.46 6.44
C ALA A 109 10.27 -1.57 7.20
N ALA A 110 10.25 -2.77 6.64
CA ALA A 110 9.78 -3.98 7.29
C ALA A 110 10.99 -4.86 7.63
N VAL A 111 11.14 -5.26 8.89
CA VAL A 111 12.30 -6.01 9.37
C VAL A 111 11.83 -7.11 10.31
N ASN A 112 12.24 -8.34 10.05
CA ASN A 112 12.09 -9.45 10.97
C ASN A 112 13.33 -9.55 11.85
N ARG A 113 13.22 -9.17 13.12
CA ARG A 113 14.33 -9.22 14.09
C ARG A 113 14.25 -10.47 14.97
N ALA A 114 15.39 -11.12 15.20
CA ALA A 114 15.49 -12.12 16.27
C ALA A 114 15.47 -11.42 17.64
N GLY A 115 14.53 -11.80 18.49
CA GLY A 115 14.52 -11.28 19.87
C GLY A 115 15.59 -11.94 20.74
N TRP A 116 16.07 -11.25 21.76
CA TRP A 116 17.06 -11.80 22.73
C TRP A 116 16.54 -13.03 23.48
N GLY A 117 15.21 -13.15 23.66
CA GLY A 117 14.59 -14.35 24.25
C GLY A 117 14.54 -15.56 23.31
N THR A 118 14.90 -15.38 22.02
CA THR A 118 14.84 -16.41 20.99
C THR A 118 15.75 -17.58 21.29
N PHE A 119 16.94 -17.33 21.82
CA PHE A 119 17.91 -18.40 22.15
C PHE A 119 17.42 -19.28 23.31
N GLY A 120 16.77 -18.70 24.32
CA GLY A 120 16.18 -19.46 25.42
C GLY A 120 14.99 -20.31 25.00
N MET A 121 14.12 -19.80 24.14
CA MET A 121 12.95 -20.51 23.63
C MET A 121 13.28 -21.59 22.60
N LEU A 122 14.36 -21.45 21.85
CA LEU A 122 14.83 -22.47 20.91
C LEU A 122 15.12 -23.80 21.62
N PHE A 123 15.67 -23.74 22.84
CA PHE A 123 15.97 -24.93 23.65
C PHE A 123 14.73 -25.58 24.27
N VAL A 124 13.64 -24.81 24.50
CA VAL A 124 12.47 -25.30 25.23
C VAL A 124 11.34 -25.74 24.30
N ILE A 125 11.12 -25.07 23.16
CA ILE A 125 9.94 -25.28 22.31
C ILE A 125 10.32 -25.57 20.84
N GLY A 126 11.57 -25.38 20.44
CA GLY A 126 11.99 -25.54 19.05
C GLY A 126 11.45 -24.50 18.08
N ALA A 127 10.88 -23.41 18.59
CA ALA A 127 10.33 -22.32 17.78
C ALA A 127 11.10 -21.02 18.01
N MET A 128 11.52 -20.38 16.92
CA MET A 128 12.15 -19.05 16.96
C MET A 128 11.08 -17.95 16.88
N PRO A 129 10.82 -17.18 17.96
CA PRO A 129 9.99 -16.00 17.85
C PRO A 129 10.75 -14.90 17.10
N VAL A 130 10.29 -14.60 15.90
CA VAL A 130 10.83 -13.53 15.06
C VAL A 130 9.92 -12.32 15.19
N TYR A 131 10.42 -11.25 15.79
CA TYR A 131 9.68 -10.02 15.98
C TYR A 131 9.64 -9.19 14.69
N LEU A 132 8.48 -8.72 14.33
CA LEU A 132 8.28 -7.83 13.20
C LEU A 132 8.43 -6.37 13.64
N THR A 133 9.40 -5.67 13.05
CA THR A 133 9.50 -4.21 13.10
C THR A 133 8.99 -3.62 11.80
N PHE A 134 8.13 -2.62 11.89
CA PHE A 134 7.56 -1.93 10.73
C PHE A 134 7.54 -0.43 11.03
N GLU A 135 8.43 0.32 10.42
CA GLU A 135 8.66 1.73 10.73
C GLU A 135 8.62 2.60 9.49
N ARG A 136 8.08 3.82 9.64
CA ARG A 136 8.10 4.83 8.58
C ARG A 136 9.50 5.38 8.44
N ILE A 137 10.04 5.33 7.23
CA ILE A 137 11.32 5.96 6.91
C ILE A 137 11.02 7.42 6.58
N SER A 138 11.54 8.34 7.41
CA SER A 138 11.53 9.76 7.07
C SER A 138 12.48 9.98 5.91
N THR A 139 11.97 10.37 4.76
CA THR A 139 12.83 10.89 3.69
C THR A 139 13.24 12.28 4.12
N SER A 140 14.45 12.42 4.66
CA SER A 140 15.11 13.72 4.80
C SER A 140 15.26 14.28 3.38
N MET A 141 14.60 15.40 3.13
CA MET A 141 14.84 16.20 1.91
C MET A 141 16.23 16.84 1.99
#